data_ad235c5f1ed3ca26352ac74e85bf0980
#
_entry.id   ad235c5f1ed3ca26352ac74e85bf0980
#
_cell.length_a   1.000
_cell.length_b   1.000
_cell.length_c   1.000
_cell.angle_alpha   90.00
_cell.angle_beta   90.00
_cell.angle_gamma   90.00
#
_symmetry.space_group_name_H-M   'P 1'
#
loop_
_entity.id
_entity.type
_entity.pdbx_description
1 polymer ?
#
loop_
_entity_poly.entity_id
_entity_poly.type
_entity_poly.pdbx_seq_one_letter_code
_entity_poly.pdbx_strand_id
1 'polypeptide(L)'
;NSKLWNKRKDKYGERLYFSKKLIENTKYLFDDNFILGYRMGGNEPELENGIENAKILESYGLDILHVSSGVPNPEYKRQVKINNFPKDFPLDWIIYMGVEIKKHVKIPVIGVSKIKKESQASWLVENNLLDFVAVGKAMISQDKWMENAKKDFSLRKK
;
A
#
# COMPACT_ATOMS: atom_id res chain seq x y z
N ASN A 1 5.08 9.60 -8.54
CA ASN A 1 5.57 10.10 -9.84
C ASN A 1 5.22 9.17 -11.00
N SER A 2 3.95 9.10 -11.32
CA SER A 2 3.48 8.36 -12.47
C SER A 2 4.05 8.95 -13.76
N LYS A 3 4.46 8.12 -14.72
CA LYS A 3 4.80 8.54 -16.10
C LYS A 3 3.68 9.39 -16.71
N LEU A 4 2.44 9.24 -16.25
CA LEU A 4 1.27 9.97 -16.73
C LEU A 4 1.21 11.42 -16.23
N TRP A 5 1.78 11.72 -15.07
CA TRP A 5 1.62 13.00 -14.39
C TRP A 5 2.86 13.87 -14.39
N ASN A 6 4.05 13.26 -14.38
CA ASN A 6 5.28 14.00 -14.25
C ASN A 6 5.74 14.54 -15.61
N LYS A 7 5.54 15.83 -15.81
CA LYS A 7 5.97 16.55 -17.01
C LYS A 7 7.32 17.29 -16.86
N ARG A 8 8.01 17.06 -15.73
CA ARG A 8 9.32 17.70 -15.48
C ARG A 8 10.39 17.15 -16.45
N LYS A 9 11.29 18.04 -16.90
CA LYS A 9 12.40 17.71 -17.79
C LYS A 9 13.76 17.66 -17.08
N ASP A 10 13.78 17.97 -15.78
CA ASP A 10 14.97 17.87 -14.93
C ASP A 10 15.07 16.48 -14.25
N LYS A 11 16.13 16.27 -13.46
CA LYS A 11 16.36 15.01 -12.72
C LYS A 11 15.18 14.57 -11.86
N TYR A 12 14.39 15.51 -11.34
CA TYR A 12 13.19 15.19 -10.58
C TYR A 12 12.02 14.68 -11.43
N GLY A 13 12.14 14.73 -12.76
CA GLY A 13 11.27 14.05 -13.71
C GLY A 13 11.59 12.57 -13.88
N GLU A 14 12.78 12.12 -13.50
CA GLU A 14 13.17 10.72 -13.56
C GLU A 14 12.38 9.88 -12.57
N ARG A 15 12.12 8.62 -12.96
CA ARG A 15 11.35 7.68 -12.15
C ARG A 15 11.98 7.49 -10.78
N LEU A 16 11.21 7.76 -9.72
CA LEU A 16 11.59 7.62 -8.32
C LEU A 16 12.80 8.44 -7.84
N TYR A 17 13.41 9.29 -8.67
CA TYR A 17 14.54 10.13 -8.24
C TYR A 17 14.19 11.03 -7.06
N PHE A 18 13.01 11.68 -7.09
CA PHE A 18 12.53 12.48 -5.95
C PHE A 18 12.35 11.62 -4.70
N SER A 19 11.72 10.45 -4.85
CA SER A 19 11.52 9.52 -3.72
C SER A 19 12.85 9.06 -3.13
N LYS A 20 13.82 8.74 -3.99
CA LYS A 20 15.18 8.38 -3.55
C LYS A 20 15.81 9.48 -2.70
N LYS A 21 15.81 10.72 -3.22
CA LYS A 21 16.39 11.85 -2.49
C LYS A 21 15.68 12.14 -1.17
N LEU A 22 14.36 11.98 -1.13
CA LEU A 22 13.59 12.15 0.09
C LEU A 22 13.96 11.07 1.13
N ILE A 23 14.04 9.82 0.73
CA ILE A 23 14.41 8.69 1.62
C ILE A 23 15.83 8.86 2.14
N GLU A 24 16.82 9.12 1.26
CA GLU A 24 18.21 9.34 1.63
C GLU A 24 18.35 10.45 2.66
N ASN A 25 17.73 11.62 2.40
CA ASN A 25 17.81 12.76 3.31
C ASN A 25 17.08 12.50 4.63
N THR A 26 15.96 11.79 4.61
CA THR A 26 15.23 11.46 5.85
C THR A 26 16.06 10.50 6.71
N LYS A 27 16.64 9.47 6.13
CA LYS A 27 17.52 8.54 6.85
C LYS A 27 18.76 9.21 7.45
N TYR A 28 19.31 10.21 6.78
CA TYR A 28 20.41 10.98 7.31
C TYR A 28 20.04 11.79 8.57
N LEU A 29 18.76 12.19 8.71
CA LEU A 29 18.30 13.01 9.83
C LEU A 29 17.88 12.20 11.07
N PHE A 30 17.66 10.91 10.92
CA PHE A 30 17.15 10.04 11.99
C PHE A 30 18.07 8.85 12.23
N ASP A 31 18.06 8.32 13.44
CA ASP A 31 18.82 7.14 13.82
C ASP A 31 18.15 5.83 13.37
N ASP A 32 18.81 4.70 13.57
CA ASP A 32 18.34 3.37 13.17
C ASP A 32 17.11 2.88 13.93
N ASN A 33 16.68 3.57 14.99
CA ASN A 33 15.46 3.26 15.74
C ASN A 33 14.21 3.86 15.11
N PHE A 34 14.36 4.69 14.07
CA PHE A 34 13.26 5.34 13.39
C PHE A 34 12.72 4.48 12.23
N ILE A 35 11.42 4.18 12.27
CA ILE A 35 10.76 3.43 11.19
C ILE A 35 10.36 4.39 10.07
N LEU A 36 10.97 4.23 8.90
CA LEU A 36 10.66 5.02 7.72
C LEU A 36 9.66 4.31 6.81
N GLY A 37 8.42 4.79 6.81
CA GLY A 37 7.37 4.31 5.94
C GLY A 37 7.21 5.14 4.66
N TYR A 38 6.83 4.49 3.57
CA TYR A 38 6.51 5.17 2.32
C TYR A 38 5.14 4.73 1.80
N ARG A 39 4.27 5.72 1.48
CA ARG A 39 2.98 5.46 0.85
C ARG A 39 3.09 5.61 -0.66
N MET A 40 2.78 4.55 -1.39
CA MET A 40 2.86 4.49 -2.84
C MET A 40 1.55 4.10 -3.51
N GLY A 41 1.40 4.41 -4.79
CA GLY A 41 0.41 3.78 -5.65
C GLY A 41 0.86 2.37 -6.03
N GLY A 42 -0.04 1.39 -5.92
CA GLY A 42 0.24 0.01 -6.30
C GLY A 42 0.23 -0.21 -7.83
N ASN A 43 -0.15 0.79 -8.59
CA ASN A 43 -0.18 0.79 -10.04
C ASN A 43 0.26 2.16 -10.58
N GLU A 44 1.29 2.17 -11.44
CA GLU A 44 1.81 3.42 -12.04
C GLU A 44 2.37 3.20 -13.47
N PRO A 45 1.58 2.99 -14.51
CA PRO A 45 0.11 2.88 -14.51
C PRO A 45 -0.43 1.48 -14.20
N GLU A 46 0.37 0.43 -14.29
CA GLU A 46 0.01 -0.97 -14.14
C GLU A 46 0.58 -1.57 -12.86
N LEU A 47 0.04 -2.71 -12.43
CA LEU A 47 0.48 -3.41 -11.22
C LEU A 47 1.97 -3.80 -11.32
N GLU A 48 2.42 -4.24 -12.48
CA GLU A 48 3.81 -4.60 -12.75
C GLU A 48 4.77 -3.43 -12.47
N ASN A 49 4.36 -2.21 -12.85
CA ASN A 49 5.14 -1.01 -12.53
C ASN A 49 5.11 -0.70 -11.03
N GLY A 50 4.00 -0.98 -10.34
CA GLY A 50 3.88 -0.87 -8.89
C GLY A 50 4.83 -1.82 -8.17
N ILE A 51 4.88 -3.09 -8.60
CA ILE A 51 5.80 -4.11 -8.07
C ILE A 51 7.26 -3.69 -8.26
N GLU A 52 7.61 -3.22 -9.46
CA GLU A 52 8.97 -2.75 -9.74
C GLU A 52 9.33 -1.51 -8.91
N ASN A 53 8.41 -0.55 -8.77
CA ASN A 53 8.61 0.61 -7.90
C ASN A 53 8.81 0.20 -6.44
N ALA A 54 8.05 -0.77 -5.94
CA ALA A 54 8.17 -1.26 -4.58
C ALA A 54 9.56 -1.86 -4.30
N LYS A 55 10.09 -2.69 -5.22
CA LYS A 55 11.45 -3.24 -5.13
C LYS A 55 12.53 -2.15 -5.12
N ILE A 56 12.38 -1.15 -5.97
CA ILE A 56 13.32 -0.02 -6.03
C ILE A 56 13.26 0.80 -4.73
N LEU A 57 12.05 1.09 -4.23
CA LEU A 57 11.87 1.83 -2.97
C LEU A 57 12.43 1.06 -1.77
N GLU A 58 12.22 -0.26 -1.71
CA GLU A 58 12.84 -1.12 -0.71
C GLU A 58 14.37 -1.02 -0.76
N SER A 59 14.97 -1.05 -1.96
CA SER A 59 16.42 -0.93 -2.12
C SER A 59 17.01 0.41 -1.64
N TYR A 60 16.17 1.44 -1.51
CA TYR A 60 16.55 2.71 -0.90
C TYR A 60 16.55 2.68 0.63
N GLY A 61 16.17 1.55 1.22
CA GLY A 61 16.24 1.30 2.65
C GLY A 61 14.99 1.74 3.43
N LEU A 62 13.82 1.59 2.86
CA LEU A 62 12.56 1.73 3.59
C LEU A 62 12.36 0.56 4.56
N ASP A 63 11.65 0.84 5.66
CA ASP A 63 11.31 -0.16 6.67
C ASP A 63 9.89 -0.72 6.48
N ILE A 64 8.99 0.03 5.82
CA ILE A 64 7.61 -0.40 5.59
C ILE A 64 7.00 0.30 4.37
N LEU A 65 6.18 -0.43 3.60
CA LEU A 65 5.40 0.11 2.48
C LEU A 65 3.91 0.18 2.79
N HIS A 66 3.29 1.30 2.47
CA HIS A 66 1.83 1.45 2.48
C HIS A 66 1.32 1.55 1.04
N VAL A 67 0.66 0.49 0.58
CA VAL A 67 0.16 0.39 -0.79
C VAL A 67 -1.27 0.91 -0.89
N SER A 68 -1.47 1.86 -1.78
CA SER A 68 -2.77 2.49 -2.04
C SER A 68 -2.94 2.71 -3.56
N SER A 69 -4.06 3.25 -3.98
CA SER A 69 -4.23 3.90 -5.26
C SER A 69 -4.91 5.23 -5.03
N GLY A 70 -4.40 6.26 -5.63
CA GLY A 70 -4.92 7.61 -5.42
C GLY A 70 -4.85 8.42 -6.71
N VAL A 71 -5.44 7.91 -7.79
CA VAL A 71 -5.57 8.70 -9.02
C VAL A 71 -6.77 9.63 -8.86
N PRO A 72 -6.54 10.93 -8.64
CA PRO A 72 -7.63 11.86 -8.34
C PRO A 72 -8.49 12.22 -9.56
N ASN A 73 -7.99 11.96 -10.78
CA ASN A 73 -8.68 12.33 -12.01
C ASN A 73 -9.53 11.17 -12.54
N PRO A 74 -10.85 11.36 -12.76
CA PRO A 74 -11.75 10.35 -13.31
C PRO A 74 -11.30 9.79 -14.66
N GLU A 75 -10.66 10.60 -15.50
CA GLU A 75 -10.15 10.20 -16.82
C GLU A 75 -9.05 9.15 -16.71
N TYR A 76 -8.16 9.30 -15.73
CA TYR A 76 -7.10 8.33 -15.46
C TYR A 76 -7.58 7.07 -14.76
N LYS A 77 -8.69 7.12 -14.00
CA LYS A 77 -9.29 5.92 -13.42
C LYS A 77 -9.70 4.89 -14.47
N ARG A 78 -10.01 5.32 -15.68
CA ARG A 78 -10.35 4.43 -16.79
C ARG A 78 -9.14 3.74 -17.41
N GLN A 79 -7.96 4.35 -17.29
CA GLN A 79 -6.71 3.83 -17.86
C GLN A 79 -5.93 2.95 -16.86
N VAL A 80 -6.23 3.11 -15.57
CA VAL A 80 -5.55 2.41 -14.48
C VAL A 80 -6.38 1.18 -14.10
N LYS A 81 -6.43 0.20 -14.98
CA LYS A 81 -6.99 -1.11 -14.67
C LYS A 81 -5.87 -2.05 -14.29
N ILE A 82 -6.06 -2.79 -13.21
CA ILE A 82 -5.24 -3.96 -12.97
C ILE A 82 -5.66 -5.00 -14.00
N ASN A 83 -4.75 -5.31 -14.92
CA ASN A 83 -4.90 -6.46 -15.78
C ASN A 83 -4.83 -7.71 -14.88
N ASN A 84 -5.70 -8.68 -15.12
CA ASN A 84 -5.72 -9.95 -14.37
C ASN A 84 -6.14 -9.86 -12.89
N PHE A 85 -6.98 -8.91 -12.51
CA PHE A 85 -7.62 -8.95 -11.19
C PHE A 85 -8.50 -10.21 -11.07
N PRO A 86 -8.22 -11.12 -10.09
CA PRO A 86 -8.97 -12.35 -9.93
C PRO A 86 -10.44 -12.08 -9.60
N LYS A 87 -11.35 -12.75 -10.30
CA LYS A 87 -12.80 -12.56 -10.09
C LYS A 87 -13.27 -13.09 -8.73
N ASP A 88 -12.55 -14.05 -8.18
CA ASP A 88 -12.80 -14.71 -6.91
C ASP A 88 -12.12 -14.05 -5.72
N PHE A 89 -11.29 -13.02 -5.92
CA PHE A 89 -10.71 -12.28 -4.81
C PHE A 89 -11.79 -11.49 -4.06
N PRO A 90 -12.00 -11.73 -2.75
CA PRO A 90 -13.20 -11.27 -2.05
C PRO A 90 -13.19 -9.78 -1.67
N LEU A 91 -12.09 -9.07 -1.92
CA LEU A 91 -11.90 -7.68 -1.50
C LEU A 91 -11.62 -6.76 -2.70
N ASP A 92 -11.41 -5.49 -2.39
CA ASP A 92 -11.16 -4.45 -3.40
C ASP A 92 -9.82 -4.67 -4.13
N TRP A 93 -9.77 -4.34 -5.42
CA TRP A 93 -8.59 -4.46 -6.26
C TRP A 93 -7.36 -3.69 -5.73
N ILE A 94 -7.57 -2.62 -4.94
CA ILE A 94 -6.47 -1.87 -4.31
C ILE A 94 -5.82 -2.72 -3.21
N ILE A 95 -6.60 -3.48 -2.45
CA ILE A 95 -6.06 -4.46 -1.50
C ILE A 95 -5.26 -5.53 -2.24
N TYR A 96 -5.79 -6.03 -3.35
CA TYR A 96 -5.10 -7.03 -4.17
C TYR A 96 -3.73 -6.56 -4.64
N MET A 97 -3.59 -5.29 -5.03
CA MET A 97 -2.26 -4.75 -5.36
C MET A 97 -1.28 -4.85 -4.19
N GLY A 98 -1.73 -4.54 -2.98
CA GLY A 98 -0.90 -4.71 -1.78
C GLY A 98 -0.47 -6.16 -1.57
N VAL A 99 -1.40 -7.10 -1.75
CA VAL A 99 -1.14 -8.55 -1.66
C VAL A 99 -0.12 -9.00 -2.71
N GLU A 100 -0.25 -8.56 -3.96
CA GLU A 100 0.72 -8.90 -5.00
C GLU A 100 2.10 -8.27 -4.74
N ILE A 101 2.15 -7.00 -4.35
CA ILE A 101 3.41 -6.32 -4.03
C ILE A 101 4.14 -7.03 -2.88
N LYS A 102 3.42 -7.47 -1.84
CA LYS A 102 4.00 -8.19 -0.71
C LYS A 102 4.78 -9.44 -1.14
N LYS A 103 4.36 -10.14 -2.17
CA LYS A 103 5.06 -11.32 -2.69
C LYS A 103 6.46 -11.01 -3.25
N HIS A 104 6.75 -9.74 -3.52
CA HIS A 104 7.93 -9.28 -4.23
C HIS A 104 8.89 -8.41 -3.43
N VAL A 105 8.53 -8.06 -2.19
CA VAL A 105 9.35 -7.30 -1.26
C VAL A 105 9.53 -8.04 0.07
N LYS A 106 10.58 -7.73 0.82
CA LYS A 106 10.89 -8.34 2.11
C LYS A 106 10.39 -7.51 3.29
N ILE A 107 10.24 -6.19 3.08
CA ILE A 107 9.75 -5.27 4.10
C ILE A 107 8.24 -5.42 4.27
N PRO A 108 7.70 -5.15 5.46
CA PRO A 108 6.27 -5.23 5.74
C PRO A 108 5.43 -4.35 4.81
N VAL A 109 4.25 -4.86 4.44
CA VAL A 109 3.31 -4.16 3.56
C VAL A 109 1.99 -3.88 4.27
N ILE A 110 1.58 -2.62 4.26
CA ILE A 110 0.27 -2.16 4.72
C ILE A 110 -0.66 -2.07 3.50
N GLY A 111 -1.79 -2.77 3.53
CA GLY A 111 -2.85 -2.62 2.54
C GLY A 111 -3.97 -1.71 3.02
N VAL A 112 -4.62 -1.01 2.10
CA VAL A 112 -5.76 -0.13 2.38
C VAL A 112 -6.75 -0.17 1.25
N SER A 113 -7.99 -0.22 1.51
CA SER A 113 -9.16 0.15 0.70
C SER A 113 -10.41 -0.62 1.12
N LYS A 114 -11.49 0.09 1.35
CA LYS A 114 -12.85 -0.43 1.56
C LYS A 114 -12.98 -1.57 2.59
N ILE A 115 -12.04 -1.67 3.52
CA ILE A 115 -12.18 -2.57 4.68
C ILE A 115 -13.32 -2.03 5.54
N LYS A 116 -14.38 -2.81 5.68
CA LYS A 116 -15.60 -2.44 6.41
C LYS A 116 -15.76 -3.24 7.70
N LYS A 117 -15.36 -4.51 7.66
CA LYS A 117 -15.49 -5.45 8.78
C LYS A 117 -14.11 -5.84 9.31
N GLU A 118 -14.02 -6.05 10.59
CA GLU A 118 -12.82 -6.57 11.28
C GLU A 118 -12.39 -7.93 10.75
N SER A 119 -13.35 -8.79 10.40
CA SER A 119 -13.07 -10.10 9.82
C SER A 119 -12.32 -10.04 8.48
N GLN A 120 -12.50 -8.97 7.69
CA GLN A 120 -11.75 -8.76 6.46
C GLN A 120 -10.28 -8.42 6.75
N ALA A 121 -10.04 -7.59 7.77
CA ALA A 121 -8.69 -7.23 8.20
C ALA A 121 -7.96 -8.46 8.79
N SER A 122 -8.61 -9.20 9.68
CA SER A 122 -8.07 -10.43 10.25
C SER A 122 -7.73 -11.46 9.18
N TRP A 123 -8.65 -11.68 8.23
CA TRP A 123 -8.43 -12.63 7.14
C TRP A 123 -7.16 -12.31 6.33
N LEU A 124 -6.92 -11.05 6.01
CA LEU A 124 -5.73 -10.63 5.28
C LEU A 124 -4.43 -10.92 6.03
N VAL A 125 -4.41 -10.66 7.34
CA VAL A 125 -3.20 -10.83 8.16
C VAL A 125 -2.99 -12.30 8.55
N GLU A 126 -4.03 -13.02 8.96
CA GLU A 126 -3.97 -14.42 9.37
C GLU A 126 -3.57 -15.35 8.22
N ASN A 127 -3.96 -15.02 6.99
CA ASN A 127 -3.54 -15.75 5.80
C ASN A 127 -2.21 -15.25 5.19
N ASN A 128 -1.49 -14.40 5.92
CA ASN A 128 -0.21 -13.82 5.48
C ASN A 128 -0.27 -13.12 4.12
N LEU A 129 -1.43 -12.59 3.76
CA LEU A 129 -1.63 -11.83 2.52
C LEU A 129 -1.10 -10.40 2.63
N LEU A 130 -1.19 -9.83 3.83
CA LEU A 130 -0.62 -8.52 4.19
C LEU A 130 -0.04 -8.59 5.61
N ASP A 131 0.90 -7.72 5.94
CA ASP A 131 1.45 -7.63 7.30
C ASP A 131 0.58 -6.73 8.17
N PHE A 132 0.04 -5.67 7.58
CA PHE A 132 -0.85 -4.72 8.25
C PHE A 132 -1.99 -4.29 7.34
N VAL A 133 -3.07 -3.84 7.95
CA VAL A 133 -4.24 -3.29 7.25
C VAL A 133 -4.57 -1.91 7.81
N ALA A 134 -4.67 -0.92 6.93
CA ALA A 134 -5.13 0.42 7.28
C ALA A 134 -6.64 0.54 7.08
N VAL A 135 -7.35 0.93 8.14
CA VAL A 135 -8.79 1.14 8.15
C VAL A 135 -9.09 2.61 8.46
N GLY A 136 -9.79 3.28 7.56
CA GLY A 136 -10.17 4.68 7.72
C GLY A 136 -11.67 4.87 7.88
N LYS A 137 -12.40 4.87 6.76
CA LYS A 137 -13.84 5.23 6.74
C LYS A 137 -14.69 4.39 7.69
N ALA A 138 -14.43 3.10 7.84
CA ALA A 138 -15.19 2.24 8.74
C ALA A 138 -15.01 2.65 10.20
N MET A 139 -13.80 3.03 10.61
CA MET A 139 -13.55 3.51 11.98
C MET A 139 -14.22 4.86 12.27
N ILE A 140 -14.35 5.73 11.25
CA ILE A 140 -15.06 7.03 11.42
C ILE A 140 -16.57 6.82 11.50
N SER A 141 -17.12 5.87 10.72
CA SER A 141 -18.57 5.63 10.65
C SER A 141 -19.11 4.65 11.69
N GLN A 142 -18.26 3.95 12.42
CA GLN A 142 -18.61 2.92 13.39
C GLN A 142 -17.80 3.11 14.67
N ASP A 143 -18.38 3.78 15.66
CA ASP A 143 -17.72 4.18 16.92
C ASP A 143 -17.05 3.00 17.66
N LYS A 144 -17.56 1.76 17.51
CA LYS A 144 -17.07 0.56 18.17
C LYS A 144 -16.28 -0.39 17.28
N TRP A 145 -15.83 0.06 16.10
CA TRP A 145 -15.13 -0.81 15.17
C TRP A 145 -13.91 -1.51 15.81
N MET A 146 -13.07 -0.76 16.53
CA MET A 146 -11.88 -1.32 17.21
C MET A 146 -12.23 -2.26 18.37
N GLU A 147 -13.30 -1.96 19.11
CA GLU A 147 -13.77 -2.84 20.19
C GLU A 147 -14.27 -4.18 19.63
N ASN A 148 -15.03 -4.12 18.54
CA ASN A 148 -15.51 -5.31 17.84
C ASN A 148 -14.36 -6.13 17.27
N ALA A 149 -13.36 -5.48 16.66
CA ALA A 149 -12.16 -6.14 16.16
C ALA A 149 -11.41 -6.88 17.28
N LYS A 150 -11.23 -6.26 18.44
CA LYS A 150 -10.59 -6.89 19.60
C LYS A 150 -11.38 -8.08 20.12
N LYS A 151 -12.71 -7.99 20.21
CA LYS A 151 -13.57 -9.10 20.64
C LYS A 151 -13.47 -10.28 19.67
N ASP A 152 -13.57 -10.01 18.36
CA ASP A 152 -13.51 -11.05 17.34
C ASP A 152 -12.16 -11.79 17.37
N PHE A 153 -11.06 -11.06 17.50
CA PHE A 153 -9.72 -11.63 17.64
C PHE A 153 -9.55 -12.46 18.92
N SER A 154 -10.12 -12.04 20.06
CA SER A 154 -10.06 -12.78 21.32
C SER A 154 -10.88 -14.07 21.30
N LEU A 155 -11.98 -14.11 20.57
CA LEU A 155 -12.83 -15.31 20.41
C LEU A 155 -12.19 -16.37 19.51
N ARG A 156 -11.35 -15.97 18.56
CA ARG A 156 -10.65 -16.91 17.66
C ARG A 156 -9.41 -17.56 18.26
N LYS A 157 -8.90 -17.03 19.37
CA LYS A 157 -7.75 -17.60 20.10
C LYS A 157 -8.14 -18.64 21.17
N LYS A 158 -9.42 -18.90 21.34
CA LYS A 158 -9.95 -19.97 22.20
C LYS A 158 -10.33 -21.19 21.36
#